data_d4d53423161589e702b53695238e5b1c
#
_entry.id   d4d53423161589e702b53695238e5b1c
#
_cell.length_a   1.000
_cell.length_b   1.000
_cell.length_c   1.000
_cell.angle_alpha   90.00
_cell.angle_beta   90.00
_cell.angle_gamma   90.00
#
_symmetry.space_group_name_H-M   'P 1'
#
loop_
_entity.id
_entity.type
_entity.pdbx_description
1 polymer ?
#
loop_
_entity_poly.entity_id
_entity_poly.type
_entity_poly.pdbx_seq_one_letter_code
_entity_poly.pdbx_strand_id
1 'polypeptide(L)'
;MMPQPPSVVIEDVTPLVDGGRYPIKRVTGEDTTVEADIYKGGHDVVSAVLKWRKAGTTKWSETPMTPLLRVQDRWGGTFSVFENAIYEYTVEAWGDFFRTWQHDFAVKFNAAQPDLKSETLEGAGLLENAAALATQAGRKADAKRLLALAAEIRTSTPEEVNNMLHRAELEALMTTWADRREACEFLLNLPTPRELVETPPAAAPRASGSEAKKSARSKKKADAAVSTVGNIDKHNYSS
;
A
#
# COMPACT_ATOMS: atom_id res chain seq x y z
N MET A 1 1.50 -23.44 21.23
CA MET A 1 1.14 -23.41 19.82
C MET A 1 2.01 -22.34 19.21
N MET A 2 2.95 -22.66 18.32
CA MET A 2 3.74 -21.63 17.65
C MET A 2 2.82 -20.84 16.72
N PRO A 3 2.92 -19.49 16.66
CA PRO A 3 2.17 -18.72 15.70
C PRO A 3 2.56 -19.21 14.30
N GLN A 4 1.57 -19.52 13.48
CA GLN A 4 1.83 -19.82 12.08
C GLN A 4 2.41 -18.55 11.43
N PRO A 5 3.43 -18.68 10.57
CA PRO A 5 3.93 -17.53 9.84
C PRO A 5 2.80 -16.91 9.00
N PRO A 6 2.79 -15.59 8.82
CA PRO A 6 1.79 -14.93 7.99
C PRO A 6 1.80 -15.56 6.59
N SER A 7 0.61 -15.79 6.05
CA SER A 7 0.47 -16.43 4.74
C SER A 7 0.93 -15.55 3.58
N VAL A 8 1.00 -14.23 3.81
CA VAL A 8 1.45 -13.22 2.85
C VAL A 8 2.77 -12.62 3.35
N VAL A 9 3.71 -12.42 2.44
CA VAL A 9 5.01 -11.80 2.70
C VAL A 9 5.05 -10.43 2.03
N ILE A 10 5.58 -9.43 2.75
CA ILE A 10 5.80 -8.07 2.26
C ILE A 10 7.27 -7.75 2.47
N GLU A 11 7.98 -7.46 1.38
CA GLU A 11 9.42 -7.17 1.39
C GLU A 11 9.73 -5.96 0.52
N ASP A 12 10.95 -5.48 0.59
CA ASP A 12 11.52 -4.41 -0.24
C ASP A 12 10.59 -3.18 -0.42
N VAL A 13 10.00 -2.72 0.69
CA VAL A 13 9.17 -1.51 0.67
C VAL A 13 10.04 -0.30 0.34
N THR A 14 9.67 0.45 -0.68
CA THR A 14 10.36 1.67 -1.12
C THR A 14 9.37 2.82 -1.32
N PRO A 15 9.81 4.08 -1.06
CA PRO A 15 11.14 4.51 -0.65
C PRO A 15 11.34 4.40 0.87
N LEU A 16 12.44 3.84 1.31
CA LEU A 16 12.87 3.82 2.71
C LEU A 16 14.32 4.32 2.82
N VAL A 17 14.63 5.03 3.90
CA VAL A 17 16.00 5.42 4.24
C VAL A 17 16.41 4.66 5.50
N ASP A 18 17.47 3.85 5.39
CA ASP A 18 18.00 3.04 6.49
C ASP A 18 16.89 2.19 7.17
N GLY A 19 16.15 1.40 6.36
CA GLY A 19 15.07 0.54 6.85
C GLY A 19 13.88 1.27 7.47
N GLY A 20 13.68 2.54 7.12
CA GLY A 20 12.62 3.40 7.68
C GLY A 20 13.04 4.20 8.92
N ARG A 21 14.31 4.10 9.34
CA ARG A 21 14.84 4.82 10.50
C ARG A 21 14.83 6.33 10.33
N TYR A 22 15.02 6.82 9.10
CA TYR A 22 15.01 8.25 8.80
C TYR A 22 13.87 8.61 7.85
N PRO A 23 13.25 9.79 8.04
CA PRO A 23 12.19 10.25 7.16
C PRO A 23 12.73 10.58 5.77
N ILE A 24 11.94 10.28 4.76
CA ILE A 24 12.12 10.76 3.40
C ILE A 24 11.58 12.19 3.27
N LYS A 25 12.25 13.04 2.49
CA LYS A 25 11.74 14.37 2.18
C LYS A 25 10.85 14.32 0.93
N ARG A 26 9.68 14.95 1.01
CA ARG A 26 8.74 15.11 -0.10
C ARG A 26 8.19 16.53 -0.11
N VAL A 27 7.71 16.97 -1.26
CA VAL A 27 7.06 18.25 -1.43
C VAL A 27 5.56 18.07 -1.27
N THR A 28 4.92 19.01 -0.54
CA THR A 28 3.45 18.99 -0.37
C THR A 28 2.75 19.19 -1.72
N GLY A 29 1.70 18.42 -1.97
CA GLY A 29 0.96 18.43 -3.24
C GLY A 29 1.54 17.52 -4.33
N GLU A 30 2.74 16.96 -4.14
CA GLU A 30 3.28 15.95 -5.04
C GLU A 30 2.87 14.54 -4.61
N ASP A 31 2.76 13.67 -5.60
CA ASP A 31 2.46 12.27 -5.39
C ASP A 31 3.67 11.53 -4.80
N THR A 32 3.42 10.76 -3.75
CA THR A 32 4.39 9.85 -3.18
C THR A 32 3.98 8.43 -3.55
N THR A 33 4.74 7.81 -4.45
CA THR A 33 4.57 6.41 -4.82
C THR A 33 5.35 5.53 -3.86
N VAL A 34 4.67 4.52 -3.33
CA VAL A 34 5.26 3.46 -2.49
C VAL A 34 5.12 2.15 -3.24
N GLU A 35 6.20 1.42 -3.31
CA GLU A 35 6.25 0.10 -3.93
C GLU A 35 6.72 -0.93 -2.91
N ALA A 36 6.29 -2.17 -3.10
CA ALA A 36 6.68 -3.29 -2.26
C ALA A 36 6.64 -4.60 -3.06
N ASP A 37 7.45 -5.57 -2.67
CA ASP A 37 7.31 -6.94 -3.15
C ASP A 37 6.32 -7.65 -2.24
N ILE A 38 5.19 -8.10 -2.82
CA ILE A 38 4.09 -8.72 -2.10
C ILE A 38 3.72 -10.03 -2.77
N TYR A 39 3.86 -11.13 -2.03
CA TYR A 39 3.58 -12.46 -2.55
C TYR A 39 3.05 -13.40 -1.48
N LYS A 40 2.43 -14.47 -1.92
CA LYS A 40 1.88 -15.54 -1.09
C LYS A 40 2.18 -16.89 -1.75
N GLY A 41 2.45 -17.90 -0.94
CA GLY A 41 2.50 -19.28 -1.43
C GLY A 41 1.10 -19.80 -1.82
N GLY A 42 1.04 -20.57 -2.90
CA GLY A 42 -0.21 -21.11 -3.41
C GLY A 42 -0.80 -20.32 -4.58
N HIS A 43 -2.09 -20.51 -4.85
CA HIS A 43 -2.80 -19.90 -5.99
C HIS A 43 -3.78 -18.79 -5.58
N ASP A 44 -3.84 -18.46 -4.30
CA ASP A 44 -4.77 -17.46 -3.81
C ASP A 44 -4.41 -16.08 -4.32
N VAL A 45 -5.43 -15.29 -4.65
CA VAL A 45 -5.26 -13.89 -5.02
C VAL A 45 -4.87 -13.08 -3.79
N VAL A 46 -3.90 -12.20 -3.95
CA VAL A 46 -3.47 -11.25 -2.91
C VAL A 46 -4.11 -9.91 -3.18
N SER A 47 -4.54 -9.23 -2.13
CA SER A 47 -4.91 -7.82 -2.14
C SER A 47 -4.03 -7.05 -1.16
N ALA A 48 -3.73 -5.79 -1.50
CA ALA A 48 -2.90 -4.92 -0.67
C ALA A 48 -3.38 -3.48 -0.67
N VAL A 49 -3.09 -2.78 0.42
CA VAL A 49 -3.33 -1.35 0.57
C VAL A 49 -2.10 -0.64 1.11
N LEU A 50 -1.86 0.53 0.59
CA LEU A 50 -0.97 1.52 1.17
C LEU A 50 -1.75 2.32 2.21
N LYS A 51 -1.30 2.33 3.45
CA LYS A 51 -1.89 3.06 4.57
C LYS A 51 -1.00 4.24 4.91
N TRP A 52 -1.58 5.41 5.15
CA TRP A 52 -0.82 6.58 5.63
C TRP A 52 -1.64 7.42 6.58
N ARG A 53 -0.94 8.14 7.45
CA ARG A 53 -1.55 9.09 8.38
C ARG A 53 -0.56 10.21 8.74
N LYS A 54 -1.08 11.33 9.21
CA LYS A 54 -0.26 12.34 9.87
C LYS A 54 0.25 11.79 11.21
N ALA A 55 1.53 11.94 11.50
CA ALA A 55 2.14 11.46 12.73
C ALA A 55 1.40 11.99 13.96
N GLY A 56 1.19 11.10 14.94
CA GLY A 56 0.44 11.41 16.17
C GLY A 56 -1.09 11.31 16.02
N THR A 57 -1.63 11.00 14.83
CA THR A 57 -3.06 10.71 14.68
C THR A 57 -3.32 9.21 14.70
N THR A 58 -4.55 8.81 15.04
CA THR A 58 -4.94 7.40 15.12
C THR A 58 -5.59 6.88 13.84
N LYS A 59 -6.16 7.79 13.03
CA LYS A 59 -6.91 7.40 11.83
C LYS A 59 -5.97 7.25 10.63
N TRP A 60 -6.01 6.08 10.02
CA TRP A 60 -5.34 5.80 8.76
C TRP A 60 -6.22 6.16 7.56
N SER A 61 -5.60 6.67 6.52
CA SER A 61 -6.13 6.72 5.16
C SER A 61 -5.57 5.54 4.38
N GLU A 62 -6.30 5.03 3.39
CA GLU A 62 -5.89 3.88 2.59
C GLU A 62 -6.02 4.18 1.10
N THR A 63 -5.08 3.65 0.32
CA THR A 63 -5.14 3.59 -1.14
C THR A 63 -4.87 2.15 -1.58
N PRO A 64 -5.69 1.55 -2.47
CA PRO A 64 -5.39 0.25 -3.03
C PRO A 64 -4.02 0.24 -3.71
N MET A 65 -3.26 -0.84 -3.52
CA MET A 65 -2.06 -1.12 -4.29
C MET A 65 -2.40 -2.03 -5.46
N THR A 66 -1.68 -1.87 -6.56
CA THR A 66 -1.86 -2.67 -7.78
C THR A 66 -0.54 -3.31 -8.20
N PRO A 67 -0.58 -4.55 -8.77
CA PRO A 67 0.60 -5.18 -9.33
C PRO A 67 1.20 -4.34 -10.46
N LEU A 68 2.52 -4.20 -10.47
CA LEU A 68 3.25 -3.53 -11.53
C LEU A 68 3.61 -4.55 -12.62
N LEU A 69 3.02 -4.41 -13.81
CA LEU A 69 3.09 -5.39 -14.90
C LEU A 69 4.50 -5.74 -15.40
N ARG A 70 5.51 -4.96 -15.03
CA ARG A 70 6.88 -5.13 -15.54
C ARG A 70 7.80 -5.91 -14.60
N VAL A 71 7.40 -6.10 -13.37
CA VAL A 71 8.20 -6.77 -12.33
C VAL A 71 7.30 -7.74 -11.60
N GLN A 72 7.73 -8.98 -11.50
CA GLN A 72 7.00 -10.01 -10.77
C GLN A 72 6.90 -9.62 -9.29
N ASP A 73 5.73 -9.88 -8.70
CA ASP A 73 5.42 -9.65 -7.29
C ASP A 73 5.57 -8.19 -6.79
N ARG A 74 5.90 -7.25 -7.68
CA ARG A 74 6.03 -5.83 -7.36
C ARG A 74 4.68 -5.14 -7.42
N TRP A 75 4.33 -4.44 -6.35
CA TRP A 75 3.09 -3.68 -6.18
C TRP A 75 3.38 -2.21 -5.98
N GLY A 76 2.47 -1.36 -6.43
CA GLY A 76 2.59 0.09 -6.28
C GLY A 76 1.29 0.72 -5.79
N GLY A 77 1.43 1.71 -4.93
CA GLY A 77 0.34 2.56 -4.46
C GLY A 77 0.83 4.00 -4.32
N THR A 78 -0.06 4.97 -4.45
CA THR A 78 0.30 6.39 -4.42
C THR A 78 -0.61 7.15 -3.48
N PHE A 79 -0.04 8.08 -2.73
CA PHE A 79 -0.77 9.04 -1.93
C PHE A 79 -0.17 10.44 -2.05
N SER A 80 -0.97 11.46 -1.78
CA SER A 80 -0.55 12.86 -1.76
C SER A 80 -0.94 13.51 -0.45
N VAL A 81 -0.09 14.40 0.04
CA VAL A 81 -0.32 15.18 1.27
C VAL A 81 -0.23 16.66 0.96
N PHE A 82 -1.12 17.45 1.54
CA PHE A 82 -1.24 18.89 1.26
C PHE A 82 -0.86 19.78 2.45
N GLU A 83 -0.50 19.18 3.58
CA GLU A 83 -0.07 19.89 4.78
C GLU A 83 1.41 19.58 5.04
N ASN A 84 2.19 20.61 5.40
CA ASN A 84 3.58 20.43 5.79
C ASN A 84 3.65 19.83 7.21
N ALA A 85 3.79 18.52 7.28
CA ALA A 85 3.83 17.74 8.51
C ALA A 85 4.65 16.45 8.30
N ILE A 86 4.89 15.72 9.37
CA ILE A 86 5.43 14.36 9.31
C ILE A 86 4.26 13.39 9.08
N TYR A 87 4.44 12.49 8.14
CA TYR A 87 3.50 11.41 7.84
C TYR A 87 4.17 10.06 8.03
N GLU A 88 3.38 9.12 8.52
CA GLU A 88 3.74 7.71 8.62
C GLU A 88 2.99 6.95 7.52
N TYR A 89 3.62 5.96 6.92
CA TYR A 89 2.98 5.06 5.98
C TYR A 89 3.45 3.63 6.18
N THR A 90 2.62 2.68 5.78
CA THR A 90 2.90 1.25 5.82
C THR A 90 2.11 0.53 4.72
N VAL A 91 2.45 -0.71 4.47
CA VAL A 91 1.75 -1.59 3.53
C VAL A 91 1.07 -2.70 4.33
N GLU A 92 -0.20 -2.94 4.03
CA GLU A 92 -0.97 -4.07 4.56
C GLU A 92 -1.43 -4.94 3.40
N ALA A 93 -1.25 -6.25 3.50
CA ALA A 93 -1.64 -7.21 2.46
C ALA A 93 -2.25 -8.47 3.07
N TRP A 94 -3.17 -9.09 2.33
CA TRP A 94 -3.89 -10.29 2.76
C TRP A 94 -4.22 -11.20 1.59
N GLY A 95 -4.45 -12.48 1.86
CA GLY A 95 -5.08 -13.40 0.92
C GLY A 95 -6.56 -13.01 0.76
N ASP A 96 -6.96 -12.66 -0.44
CA ASP A 96 -8.31 -12.19 -0.72
C ASP A 96 -9.20 -13.38 -1.13
N PHE A 97 -9.92 -13.90 -0.17
CA PHE A 97 -10.79 -15.05 -0.38
C PHE A 97 -11.88 -14.79 -1.42
N PHE A 98 -12.43 -13.57 -1.47
CA PHE A 98 -13.46 -13.25 -2.45
C PHE A 98 -12.88 -13.19 -3.87
N ARG A 99 -11.73 -12.53 -4.06
CA ARG A 99 -11.07 -12.45 -5.38
C ARG A 99 -10.56 -13.82 -5.83
N THR A 100 -10.09 -14.64 -4.91
CA THR A 100 -9.71 -16.04 -5.19
C THR A 100 -10.92 -16.83 -5.68
N TRP A 101 -12.02 -16.81 -4.94
CA TRP A 101 -13.25 -17.44 -5.34
C TRP A 101 -13.78 -16.92 -6.69
N GLN A 102 -13.77 -15.61 -6.90
CA GLN A 102 -14.19 -14.98 -8.16
C GLN A 102 -13.38 -15.48 -9.35
N HIS A 103 -12.07 -15.59 -9.18
CA HIS A 103 -11.16 -16.13 -10.19
C HIS A 103 -11.48 -17.60 -10.48
N ASP A 104 -11.56 -18.41 -9.45
CA ASP A 104 -11.78 -19.85 -9.56
C ASP A 104 -13.16 -20.17 -10.15
N PHE A 105 -14.18 -19.43 -9.75
CA PHE A 105 -15.51 -19.54 -10.33
C PHE A 105 -15.48 -19.25 -11.82
N ALA A 106 -14.84 -18.17 -12.24
CA ALA A 106 -14.72 -17.80 -13.65
C ALA A 106 -13.94 -18.85 -14.46
N VAL A 107 -12.86 -19.40 -13.91
CA VAL A 107 -12.08 -20.48 -14.56
C VAL A 107 -12.93 -21.73 -14.75
N LYS A 108 -13.65 -22.19 -13.72
CA LYS A 108 -14.51 -23.36 -13.76
C LYS A 108 -15.71 -23.16 -14.71
N PHE A 109 -16.32 -21.96 -14.69
CA PHE A 109 -17.41 -21.58 -15.59
C PHE A 109 -16.95 -21.60 -17.05
N ASN A 110 -15.81 -21.00 -17.38
CA ASN A 110 -15.25 -20.99 -18.72
C ASN A 110 -14.83 -22.39 -19.21
N ALA A 111 -14.46 -23.28 -18.29
CA ALA A 111 -14.20 -24.69 -18.58
C ALA A 111 -15.47 -25.51 -18.75
N ALA A 112 -16.66 -24.89 -18.71
CA ALA A 112 -17.97 -25.57 -18.82
C ALA A 112 -18.13 -26.72 -17.80
N GLN A 113 -17.65 -26.51 -16.54
CA GLN A 113 -17.83 -27.50 -15.48
C GLN A 113 -19.32 -27.74 -15.26
N PRO A 114 -19.78 -29.00 -15.22
CA PRO A 114 -21.21 -29.31 -15.28
C PRO A 114 -22.00 -28.94 -14.00
N ASP A 115 -21.31 -28.85 -12.85
CA ASP A 115 -21.92 -28.46 -11.58
C ASP A 115 -21.06 -27.43 -10.86
N LEU A 116 -21.59 -26.22 -10.64
CA LEU A 116 -20.98 -25.11 -9.91
C LEU A 116 -21.76 -24.75 -8.64
N LYS A 117 -22.61 -25.68 -8.17
CA LYS A 117 -23.45 -25.41 -7.01
C LYS A 117 -22.63 -25.18 -5.72
N SER A 118 -21.56 -25.92 -5.57
CA SER A 118 -20.65 -25.77 -4.42
C SER A 118 -20.01 -24.40 -4.41
N GLU A 119 -19.48 -23.98 -5.56
CA GLU A 119 -18.85 -22.68 -5.77
C GLU A 119 -19.84 -21.52 -5.56
N THR A 120 -21.09 -21.69 -6.04
CA THR A 120 -22.16 -20.71 -5.81
C THR A 120 -22.48 -20.55 -4.32
N LEU A 121 -22.53 -21.65 -3.57
CA LEU A 121 -22.78 -21.63 -2.12
C LEU A 121 -21.60 -21.01 -1.35
N GLU A 122 -20.39 -21.30 -1.78
CA GLU A 122 -19.18 -20.70 -1.21
C GLU A 122 -19.19 -19.18 -1.38
N GLY A 123 -19.44 -18.69 -2.60
CA GLY A 123 -19.55 -17.25 -2.86
C GLY A 123 -20.60 -16.56 -2.00
N ALA A 124 -21.79 -17.16 -1.89
CA ALA A 124 -22.82 -16.62 -1.00
C ALA A 124 -22.35 -16.55 0.47
N GLY A 125 -21.61 -17.55 0.95
CA GLY A 125 -21.02 -17.58 2.29
C GLY A 125 -20.00 -16.46 2.51
N LEU A 126 -19.19 -16.14 1.50
CA LEU A 126 -18.23 -15.02 1.57
C LEU A 126 -18.95 -13.68 1.73
N LEU A 127 -20.05 -13.46 1.00
CA LEU A 127 -20.86 -12.24 1.14
C LEU A 127 -21.54 -12.17 2.52
N GLU A 128 -22.00 -13.29 3.06
CA GLU A 128 -22.58 -13.36 4.41
C GLU A 128 -21.52 -13.01 5.49
N ASN A 129 -20.28 -13.47 5.33
CA ASN A 129 -19.17 -13.10 6.21
C ASN A 129 -18.89 -11.59 6.13
N ALA A 130 -18.83 -11.01 4.93
CA ALA A 130 -18.68 -9.57 4.74
C ALA A 130 -19.85 -8.77 5.38
N ALA A 131 -21.08 -9.28 5.27
CA ALA A 131 -22.26 -8.67 5.92
C ALA A 131 -22.14 -8.69 7.46
N ALA A 132 -21.56 -9.75 8.04
CA ALA A 132 -21.30 -9.81 9.47
C ALA A 132 -20.27 -8.75 9.89
N LEU A 133 -19.20 -8.55 9.14
CA LEU A 133 -18.20 -7.48 9.37
C LEU A 133 -18.85 -6.10 9.28
N ALA A 134 -19.68 -5.84 8.26
CA ALA A 134 -20.42 -4.59 8.11
C ALA A 134 -21.37 -4.34 9.29
N THR A 135 -22.02 -5.40 9.80
CA THR A 135 -22.90 -5.32 10.97
C THR A 135 -22.12 -4.95 12.23
N GLN A 136 -20.97 -5.59 12.47
CA GLN A 136 -20.10 -5.29 13.60
C GLN A 136 -19.60 -3.83 13.57
N ALA A 137 -19.33 -3.30 12.38
CA ALA A 137 -18.96 -1.90 12.17
C ALA A 137 -20.15 -0.91 12.20
N GLY A 138 -21.38 -1.38 12.46
CA GLY A 138 -22.60 -0.55 12.51
C GLY A 138 -23.13 -0.11 11.14
N ARG A 139 -22.60 -0.66 10.03
CA ARG A 139 -22.98 -0.30 8.65
C ARG A 139 -24.14 -1.15 8.15
N LYS A 140 -25.30 -0.94 8.74
CA LYS A 140 -26.52 -1.74 8.49
C LYS A 140 -26.99 -1.75 7.02
N ALA A 141 -26.77 -0.65 6.28
CA ALA A 141 -27.15 -0.57 4.88
C ALA A 141 -26.30 -1.52 4.02
N ASP A 142 -24.99 -1.53 4.23
CA ASP A 142 -24.04 -2.40 3.50
C ASP A 142 -24.33 -3.86 3.85
N ALA A 143 -24.52 -4.17 5.14
CA ALA A 143 -24.87 -5.50 5.61
C ALA A 143 -26.15 -6.05 4.95
N LYS A 144 -27.22 -5.23 4.91
CA LYS A 144 -28.48 -5.58 4.25
C LYS A 144 -28.28 -5.85 2.75
N ARG A 145 -27.46 -5.02 2.09
CA ARG A 145 -27.20 -5.16 0.66
C ARG A 145 -26.38 -6.41 0.35
N LEU A 146 -25.36 -6.71 1.15
CA LEU A 146 -24.54 -7.92 1.03
C LEU A 146 -25.39 -9.19 1.22
N LEU A 147 -26.30 -9.21 2.22
CA LEU A 147 -27.21 -10.35 2.41
C LEU A 147 -28.18 -10.51 1.24
N ALA A 148 -28.66 -9.41 0.64
CA ALA A 148 -29.52 -9.50 -0.54
C ALA A 148 -28.77 -10.07 -1.75
N LEU A 149 -27.50 -9.65 -1.96
CA LEU A 149 -26.64 -10.20 -3.03
C LEU A 149 -26.32 -11.68 -2.77
N ALA A 150 -26.07 -12.08 -1.53
CA ALA A 150 -25.85 -13.48 -1.17
C ALA A 150 -27.08 -14.36 -1.49
N ALA A 151 -28.28 -13.87 -1.18
CA ALA A 151 -29.52 -14.55 -1.50
C ALA A 151 -29.76 -14.64 -3.02
N GLU A 152 -29.42 -13.58 -3.77
CA GLU A 152 -29.48 -13.55 -5.23
C GLU A 152 -28.54 -14.63 -5.81
N ILE A 153 -27.27 -14.69 -5.37
CA ILE A 153 -26.29 -15.71 -5.81
C ILE A 153 -26.83 -17.13 -5.57
N ARG A 154 -27.44 -17.41 -4.42
CA ARG A 154 -27.95 -18.77 -4.09
C ARG A 154 -29.05 -19.27 -5.03
N THR A 155 -29.79 -18.36 -5.65
CA THR A 155 -30.94 -18.69 -6.50
C THR A 155 -30.65 -18.51 -8.00
N SER A 156 -29.50 -17.95 -8.33
CA SER A 156 -29.09 -17.65 -9.71
C SER A 156 -28.49 -18.86 -10.43
N THR A 157 -28.59 -18.85 -11.75
CA THR A 157 -27.87 -19.77 -12.61
C THR A 157 -26.35 -19.43 -12.64
N PRO A 158 -25.46 -20.36 -13.03
CA PRO A 158 -24.03 -20.05 -13.13
C PRO A 158 -23.73 -18.86 -14.05
N GLU A 159 -24.48 -18.69 -15.16
CA GLU A 159 -24.32 -17.53 -16.05
C GLU A 159 -24.69 -16.22 -15.35
N GLU A 160 -25.78 -16.20 -14.58
CA GLU A 160 -26.20 -15.03 -13.82
C GLU A 160 -25.17 -14.69 -12.73
N VAL A 161 -24.64 -15.70 -12.01
CA VAL A 161 -23.56 -15.52 -11.04
C VAL A 161 -22.34 -14.93 -11.72
N ASN A 162 -21.88 -15.49 -12.83
CA ASN A 162 -20.73 -14.96 -13.57
C ASN A 162 -20.94 -13.49 -13.99
N ASN A 163 -22.14 -13.12 -14.42
CA ASN A 163 -22.47 -11.72 -14.72
C ASN A 163 -22.47 -10.83 -13.46
N MET A 164 -22.89 -11.36 -12.32
CA MET A 164 -22.86 -10.63 -11.04
C MET A 164 -21.44 -10.30 -10.58
N LEU A 165 -20.46 -11.18 -10.86
CA LEU A 165 -19.06 -10.98 -10.47
C LEU A 165 -18.44 -9.69 -11.05
N HIS A 166 -18.98 -9.19 -12.15
CA HIS A 166 -18.51 -7.97 -12.82
C HIS A 166 -19.29 -6.71 -12.40
N ARG A 167 -20.20 -6.80 -11.42
CA ARG A 167 -20.93 -5.62 -10.92
C ARG A 167 -20.02 -4.76 -10.03
N ALA A 168 -19.82 -3.51 -10.41
CA ALA A 168 -19.00 -2.55 -9.64
C ALA A 168 -19.47 -2.39 -8.18
N GLU A 169 -20.79 -2.51 -7.93
CA GLU A 169 -21.35 -2.49 -6.58
C GLU A 169 -20.83 -3.65 -5.71
N LEU A 170 -20.84 -4.86 -6.26
CA LEU A 170 -20.35 -6.05 -5.56
C LEU A 170 -18.87 -5.92 -5.24
N GLU A 171 -18.08 -5.49 -6.22
CA GLU A 171 -16.64 -5.28 -6.04
C GLU A 171 -16.35 -4.22 -4.97
N ALA A 172 -17.04 -3.09 -4.98
CA ALA A 172 -16.89 -2.03 -3.98
C ALA A 172 -17.23 -2.50 -2.57
N LEU A 173 -18.33 -3.24 -2.40
CA LEU A 173 -18.74 -3.80 -1.11
C LEU A 173 -17.71 -4.82 -0.60
N MET A 174 -17.27 -5.76 -1.45
CA MET A 174 -16.33 -6.80 -1.05
C MET A 174 -14.92 -6.25 -0.80
N THR A 175 -14.51 -5.21 -1.50
CA THR A 175 -13.27 -4.47 -1.18
C THR A 175 -13.36 -3.76 0.17
N THR A 176 -14.50 -3.12 0.46
CA THR A 176 -14.71 -2.40 1.72
C THR A 176 -14.78 -3.34 2.92
N TRP A 177 -15.41 -4.51 2.75
CA TRP A 177 -15.69 -5.49 3.79
C TRP A 177 -14.84 -6.76 3.64
N ALA A 178 -13.65 -6.65 3.02
CA ALA A 178 -12.71 -7.75 2.91
C ALA A 178 -12.34 -8.29 4.29
N ASP A 179 -12.25 -9.61 4.40
CA ASP A 179 -11.77 -10.27 5.62
C ASP A 179 -10.24 -10.13 5.71
N ARG A 180 -9.79 -9.25 6.59
CA ARG A 180 -8.37 -8.95 6.79
C ARG A 180 -7.82 -9.55 8.08
N ARG A 181 -8.47 -10.56 8.68
CA ARG A 181 -8.05 -11.15 9.96
C ARG A 181 -6.66 -11.78 9.89
N GLU A 182 -6.23 -12.23 8.71
CA GLU A 182 -4.91 -12.80 8.46
C GLU A 182 -3.99 -11.83 7.69
N ALA A 183 -4.32 -10.53 7.69
CA ALA A 183 -3.50 -9.54 7.03
C ALA A 183 -2.10 -9.44 7.67
N CYS A 184 -1.10 -9.32 6.83
CA CYS A 184 0.26 -8.95 7.21
C CYS A 184 0.43 -7.44 7.03
N GLU A 185 1.03 -6.78 8.01
CA GLU A 185 1.40 -5.37 7.92
C GLU A 185 2.93 -5.26 7.94
N PHE A 186 3.49 -4.45 7.06
CA PHE A 186 4.91 -4.20 7.06
C PHE A 186 5.30 -3.38 8.29
N LEU A 187 6.04 -3.98 9.19
CA LEU A 187 6.51 -3.32 10.40
C LEU A 187 7.72 -2.45 10.07
N LEU A 188 7.48 -1.15 9.95
CA LEU A 188 8.57 -0.18 9.97
C LEU A 188 9.19 -0.17 11.38
N ASN A 189 10.50 -0.39 11.46
CA ASN A 189 11.28 -0.13 12.67
C ASN A 189 11.42 1.38 12.87
N LEU A 190 10.30 2.06 13.12
CA LEU A 190 10.32 3.48 13.47
C LEU A 190 10.94 3.59 14.86
N PRO A 191 12.01 4.42 15.04
CA PRO A 191 12.53 4.70 16.36
C PRO A 191 11.41 5.31 17.19
N THR A 192 11.23 4.81 18.40
CA THR A 192 10.28 5.39 19.32
C THR A 192 10.65 6.88 19.57
N PRO A 193 9.67 7.77 19.81
CA PRO A 193 9.97 9.19 20.07
C PRO A 193 11.03 9.44 21.14
N ARG A 194 11.29 8.47 21.99
CA ARG A 194 12.32 8.53 23.04
C ARG A 194 13.74 8.38 22.48
N GLU A 195 13.93 7.58 21.43
CA GLU A 195 15.24 7.37 20.77
C GLU A 195 15.66 8.58 19.91
N LEU A 196 14.68 9.38 19.44
CA LEU A 196 14.95 10.61 18.69
C LEU A 196 15.44 11.78 19.58
N VAL A 197 15.24 11.71 20.90
CA VAL A 197 15.61 12.77 21.86
C VAL A 197 16.99 12.51 22.48
N GLU A 198 17.54 11.31 22.43
CA GLU A 198 18.73 10.93 23.21
C GLU A 198 20.07 10.93 22.45
N THR A 199 20.11 11.34 21.19
CA THR A 199 21.41 11.60 20.53
C THR A 199 21.63 13.10 20.35
N PRO A 200 22.26 13.78 21.32
CA PRO A 200 22.80 15.12 21.05
C PRO A 200 23.85 14.97 19.95
N PRO A 201 23.93 15.89 18.99
CA PRO A 201 24.96 15.85 17.97
C PRO A 201 26.33 15.79 18.67
N ALA A 202 27.14 14.80 18.31
CA ALA A 202 28.49 14.64 18.80
C ALA A 202 29.22 16.00 18.65
N ALA A 203 29.61 16.58 19.76
CA ALA A 203 30.33 17.85 19.76
C ALA A 203 31.58 17.69 18.89
N ALA A 204 31.69 18.49 17.85
CA ALA A 204 32.88 18.56 17.04
C ALA A 204 34.10 18.83 17.94
N PRO A 205 35.24 18.17 17.76
CA PRO A 205 36.41 18.36 18.57
C PRO A 205 36.86 19.83 18.46
N ARG A 206 36.88 20.50 19.59
CA ARG A 206 37.45 21.84 19.70
C ARG A 206 38.96 21.74 19.38
N ALA A 207 39.35 22.30 18.23
CA ALA A 207 40.73 22.52 17.94
C ALA A 207 41.33 23.47 19.03
N SER A 208 42.28 22.96 19.79
CA SER A 208 43.08 23.71 20.72
C SER A 208 43.91 24.75 19.96
N GLY A 209 43.76 25.98 20.39
CA GLY A 209 44.47 27.10 19.78
C GLY A 209 45.96 27.10 20.01
N SER A 210 46.68 27.66 19.11
CA SER A 210 47.93 28.39 19.41
C SER A 210 48.03 29.63 18.52
N GLU A 211 48.36 30.68 19.20
CA GLU A 211 48.62 32.05 18.75
C GLU A 211 49.54 32.16 17.50
N ALA A 212 49.37 33.10 16.65
CA ALA A 212 50.02 34.39 16.64
C ALA A 212 50.08 35.05 15.27
N LYS A 213 49.82 36.34 15.30
CA LYS A 213 50.41 37.46 14.54
C LYS A 213 50.06 37.71 13.07
N LYS A 214 49.33 38.85 12.97
CA LYS A 214 49.60 40.01 12.09
C LYS A 214 49.93 39.81 10.62
N SER A 215 49.11 40.37 9.77
CA SER A 215 49.45 41.53 8.93
C SER A 215 48.49 41.69 7.77
N ALA A 216 47.81 42.80 7.78
CA ALA A 216 47.53 43.73 6.70
C ALA A 216 47.22 43.28 5.26
N ARG A 217 46.07 43.79 4.81
CA ARG A 217 45.87 44.56 3.57
C ARG A 217 45.71 43.79 2.26
N SER A 218 44.54 43.84 1.73
CA SER A 218 44.20 44.60 0.53
C SER A 218 43.08 43.92 -0.28
N LYS A 219 42.13 44.74 -0.61
CA LYS A 219 41.11 44.75 -1.63
C LYS A 219 41.35 43.93 -2.90
N LYS A 220 40.31 43.20 -3.37
CA LYS A 220 39.66 43.45 -4.70
C LYS A 220 38.69 42.24 -4.97
N LYS A 221 37.38 42.54 -5.09
CA LYS A 221 36.63 42.69 -6.31
C LYS A 221 36.41 41.42 -7.15
N ALA A 222 35.13 40.97 -7.16
CA ALA A 222 34.28 40.55 -8.28
C ALA A 222 34.78 39.32 -9.11
N ASP A 223 33.98 38.31 -9.32
CA ASP A 223 32.98 38.19 -10.35
C ASP A 223 32.46 36.73 -10.41
N ALA A 224 31.21 36.67 -10.69
CA ALA A 224 30.41 35.65 -11.30
C ALA A 224 31.12 34.47 -12.01
N ALA A 225 30.64 33.27 -11.75
CA ALA A 225 30.63 32.23 -12.77
C ALA A 225 29.34 31.42 -12.68
N VAL A 226 28.48 31.67 -13.59
CA VAL A 226 27.39 30.84 -14.06
C VAL A 226 27.98 29.58 -14.70
N SER A 227 27.49 28.40 -14.35
CA SER A 227 27.75 27.20 -15.11
C SER A 227 26.43 26.47 -15.32
N THR A 228 25.82 26.72 -16.40
CA THR A 228 25.52 25.95 -17.61
C THR A 228 24.88 24.60 -17.37
N VAL A 229 23.58 24.59 -17.61
CA VAL A 229 22.71 23.45 -17.78
C VAL A 229 23.04 22.75 -19.10
N GLY A 230 23.30 21.47 -19.04
CA GLY A 230 23.39 20.61 -20.23
C GLY A 230 22.00 20.22 -20.73
N ASN A 231 21.77 20.66 -21.95
CA ASN A 231 20.60 20.34 -22.77
C ASN A 231 20.71 18.90 -23.26
N ILE A 232 19.70 18.09 -23.13
CA ILE A 232 19.62 16.76 -23.77
C ILE A 232 18.50 16.81 -24.81
N ASP A 233 18.95 16.61 -26.05
CA ASP A 233 18.18 16.63 -27.29
C ASP A 233 17.04 15.59 -27.30
N LYS A 234 15.94 16.06 -27.89
CA LYS A 234 14.85 15.25 -28.44
C LYS A 234 15.32 14.57 -29.72
N HIS A 235 15.26 13.27 -29.78
CA HIS A 235 15.23 12.55 -31.06
C HIS A 235 13.88 11.87 -31.24
N ASN A 236 13.18 12.36 -32.26
CA ASN A 236 12.09 11.71 -32.96
C ASN A 236 12.52 10.36 -33.54
N TYR A 237 11.67 9.37 -33.42
CA TYR A 237 11.54 8.31 -34.42
C TYR A 237 10.06 8.07 -34.72
N SER A 238 9.68 8.53 -35.92
CA SER A 238 8.52 8.02 -36.68
C SER A 238 9.00 6.81 -37.49
N SER A 239 8.32 5.69 -37.41
CA SER A 239 7.91 4.78 -38.46
C SER A 239 7.14 3.62 -37.86
#